data_2457f9c49de7746cb0f9c6ba38cca77f
#
_entry.id   2457f9c49de7746cb0f9c6ba38cca77f
#
_cell.length_a   1.000
_cell.length_b   1.000
_cell.length_c   1.000
_cell.angle_alpha   90.00
_cell.angle_beta   90.00
_cell.angle_gamma   90.00
#
_symmetry.space_group_name_H-M   'P 1'
#
loop_
_entity.id
_entity.type
_entity.pdbx_description
1 polymer ?
#
loop_
_entity_poly.entity_id
_entity_poly.type
_entity_poly.pdbx_seq_one_letter_code
_entity_poly.pdbx_strand_id
1 'polypeptide(L)'
;MKLALPALCLGMLVSAAITKSSASAGPALDDDKSRARQPTPAATADPPATSDETPVEFGVGVRFRSVWVPKSVLEVFLERAAGGAQDYGVGVDLTRRRGTTELQLGFEYEHINVGQGVWINKGDDVAAGDEADFVLGPEASGHQLRWFTIEFTFLNHAEITKAVAVRYGGGIGLGIVLGELDHYNIICTNATNASPEPGCVPPSPRFNGQGMYTEGTETLEAYSLPPVFPVVNAILGLQIRPTSHMTINIEGGIRTLPFVGVSSSVFF
;
A
#
# COMPACT_ATOMS: atom_id res chain seq x y z
N MET A 1 18.01 8.07 -26.55
CA MET A 1 18.36 6.81 -25.83
C MET A 1 17.19 6.54 -24.90
N LYS A 2 16.35 5.49 -25.14
CA LYS A 2 15.14 5.23 -24.36
C LYS A 2 15.56 4.70 -22.99
N LEU A 3 15.56 5.54 -21.97
CA LEU A 3 15.64 5.10 -20.60
C LEU A 3 14.25 4.59 -20.20
N ALA A 4 14.12 3.27 -20.14
CA ALA A 4 13.01 2.65 -19.43
C ALA A 4 13.16 3.05 -17.95
N LEU A 5 12.16 3.73 -17.41
CA LEU A 5 12.04 3.92 -15.95
C LEU A 5 12.25 2.55 -15.30
N PRO A 6 13.23 2.36 -14.41
CA PRO A 6 13.40 1.09 -13.75
C PRO A 6 12.09 0.80 -13.02
N ALA A 7 11.51 -0.35 -13.31
CA ALA A 7 10.31 -0.83 -12.64
C ALA A 7 10.45 -0.56 -11.15
N LEU A 8 9.53 0.24 -10.60
CA LEU A 8 9.50 0.68 -9.21
C LEU A 8 9.21 -0.54 -8.33
N CYS A 9 10.14 -1.50 -8.32
CA CYS A 9 10.20 -2.60 -7.38
C CYS A 9 10.74 -2.03 -6.07
N LEU A 10 9.87 -1.37 -5.32
CA LEU A 10 10.13 -1.00 -3.94
C LEU A 10 10.20 -2.29 -3.11
N GLY A 11 11.30 -3.02 -3.27
CA GLY A 11 11.67 -4.16 -2.45
C GLY A 11 12.08 -3.65 -1.06
N MET A 12 11.13 -3.28 -0.22
CA MET A 12 11.38 -3.19 1.21
C MET A 12 11.61 -4.63 1.72
N LEU A 13 12.87 -5.02 1.80
CA LEU A 13 13.34 -6.15 2.60
C LEU A 13 13.04 -5.83 4.07
N VAL A 14 11.87 -6.22 4.54
CA VAL A 14 11.60 -6.37 5.97
C VAL A 14 12.34 -7.63 6.39
N SER A 15 13.56 -7.47 6.87
CA SER A 15 14.29 -8.53 7.58
C SER A 15 13.59 -8.78 8.90
N ALA A 16 12.63 -9.69 8.91
CA ALA A 16 12.08 -10.26 10.12
C ALA A 16 13.17 -11.16 10.74
N ALA A 17 13.87 -10.64 11.73
CA ALA A 17 14.74 -11.44 12.58
C ALA A 17 13.88 -12.43 13.38
N ILE A 18 13.75 -13.65 12.87
CA ILE A 18 13.19 -14.77 13.63
C ILE A 18 14.23 -15.20 14.63
N THR A 19 14.11 -14.76 15.89
CA THR A 19 14.87 -15.30 17.00
C THR A 19 14.37 -16.70 17.30
N LYS A 20 15.16 -17.69 16.90
CA LYS A 20 14.98 -19.09 17.34
C LYS A 20 15.21 -19.17 18.85
N SER A 21 14.16 -19.40 19.60
CA SER A 21 14.26 -19.79 21.01
C SER A 21 14.76 -21.25 21.05
N SER A 22 16.00 -21.41 21.49
CA SER A 22 16.62 -22.72 21.75
C SER A 22 16.08 -23.26 23.07
N ALA A 23 15.29 -24.30 23.01
CA ALA A 23 14.94 -25.09 24.19
C ALA A 23 16.19 -25.91 24.64
N SER A 24 16.69 -25.57 25.81
CA SER A 24 17.77 -26.30 26.49
C SER A 24 17.25 -27.65 26.99
N ALA A 25 17.80 -28.71 26.48
CA ALA A 25 17.61 -30.07 27.03
C ALA A 25 18.49 -30.23 28.27
N GLY A 26 17.88 -30.41 29.42
CA GLY A 26 18.55 -30.83 30.65
C GLY A 26 18.80 -32.34 30.67
N PRO A 27 19.84 -32.81 31.38
CA PRO A 27 20.28 -34.21 31.34
C PRO A 27 19.37 -35.15 32.15
N ALA A 28 19.21 -36.35 31.60
CA ALA A 28 18.58 -37.47 32.24
C ALA A 28 19.40 -37.98 33.44
N LEU A 29 18.76 -38.22 34.56
CA LEU A 29 19.26 -39.06 35.65
C LEU A 29 18.36 -40.28 35.75
N ASP A 30 18.99 -41.42 35.47
CA ASP A 30 18.48 -42.75 35.83
C ASP A 30 18.35 -42.85 37.33
N ASP A 31 17.22 -43.36 37.80
CA ASP A 31 17.21 -44.14 39.05
C ASP A 31 16.07 -45.16 39.03
N ASP A 32 16.49 -46.39 38.94
CA ASP A 32 15.76 -47.64 39.05
C ASP A 32 15.25 -47.86 40.48
N LYS A 33 13.96 -48.03 40.69
CA LYS A 33 13.44 -48.84 41.80
C LYS A 33 12.01 -49.31 41.50
N SER A 34 11.95 -50.64 41.31
CA SER A 34 10.77 -51.49 41.39
C SER A 34 9.75 -51.04 42.43
N ARG A 35 8.53 -50.71 42.01
CA ARG A 35 7.37 -50.63 42.89
C ARG A 35 6.18 -51.37 42.27
N ALA A 36 5.69 -52.33 43.07
CA ALA A 36 4.59 -53.21 42.74
C ALA A 36 3.39 -52.53 42.11
N ARG A 37 2.89 -53.13 41.02
CA ARG A 37 1.65 -52.72 40.33
C ARG A 37 0.46 -52.88 41.26
N GLN A 38 -0.10 -51.76 41.69
CA GLN A 38 -1.44 -51.70 42.23
C GLN A 38 -2.42 -51.61 41.04
N PRO A 39 -3.52 -52.35 41.00
CA PRO A 39 -4.48 -52.20 39.89
C PRO A 39 -5.13 -50.83 39.96
N THR A 40 -4.89 -50.03 38.95
CA THR A 40 -5.55 -48.73 38.75
C THR A 40 -7.02 -48.95 38.49
N PRO A 41 -7.93 -48.25 39.20
CA PRO A 41 -9.36 -48.24 38.85
C PRO A 41 -9.51 -47.74 37.44
N ALA A 42 -10.39 -48.37 36.67
CA ALA A 42 -10.72 -47.96 35.30
C ALA A 42 -11.10 -46.46 35.32
N ALA A 43 -10.26 -45.65 34.71
CA ALA A 43 -10.58 -44.24 34.46
C ALA A 43 -11.86 -44.18 33.63
N THR A 44 -12.90 -43.67 34.22
CA THR A 44 -14.11 -43.28 33.49
C THR A 44 -13.64 -42.29 32.41
N ALA A 45 -13.76 -42.68 31.15
CA ALA A 45 -13.44 -41.81 30.03
C ALA A 45 -14.28 -40.56 30.16
N ASP A 46 -13.67 -39.45 30.44
CA ASP A 46 -14.34 -38.15 30.33
C ASP A 46 -14.95 -38.04 28.92
N PRO A 47 -16.20 -37.58 28.81
CA PRO A 47 -16.80 -37.34 27.51
C PRO A 47 -15.84 -36.42 26.71
N PRO A 48 -15.66 -36.66 25.39
CA PRO A 48 -14.77 -35.84 24.58
C PRO A 48 -15.14 -34.37 24.80
N ALA A 49 -14.17 -33.59 25.26
CA ALA A 49 -14.33 -32.14 25.39
C ALA A 49 -14.86 -31.63 24.05
N THR A 50 -16.09 -31.14 24.06
CA THR A 50 -16.65 -30.42 22.92
C THR A 50 -15.70 -29.28 22.67
N SER A 51 -14.90 -29.35 21.59
CA SER A 51 -14.09 -28.25 21.14
C SER A 51 -15.04 -27.08 20.88
N ASP A 52 -15.00 -26.08 21.71
CA ASP A 52 -15.67 -24.80 21.48
C ASP A 52 -15.03 -24.19 20.21
N GLU A 53 -15.46 -24.70 19.06
CA GLU A 53 -15.02 -24.14 17.78
C GLU A 53 -15.59 -22.74 17.65
N THR A 54 -14.71 -21.74 17.74
CA THR A 54 -15.07 -20.35 17.48
C THR A 54 -15.75 -20.27 16.12
N PRO A 55 -16.97 -19.74 16.02
CA PRO A 55 -17.73 -19.70 14.78
C PRO A 55 -16.95 -18.88 13.71
N VAL A 56 -17.11 -19.32 12.48
CA VAL A 56 -16.60 -18.59 11.32
C VAL A 56 -17.70 -17.63 10.87
N GLU A 57 -17.35 -16.37 10.72
CA GLU A 57 -18.24 -15.33 10.25
C GLU A 57 -17.73 -14.83 8.89
N PHE A 58 -18.64 -14.52 7.99
CA PHE A 58 -18.35 -13.88 6.72
C PHE A 58 -18.87 -12.44 6.75
N GLY A 59 -18.18 -11.54 6.09
CA GLY A 59 -18.55 -10.13 6.06
C GLY A 59 -18.28 -9.50 4.72
N VAL A 60 -19.04 -8.45 4.44
CA VAL A 60 -18.85 -7.56 3.31
C VAL A 60 -18.66 -6.17 3.84
N GLY A 61 -17.66 -5.45 3.30
CA GLY A 61 -17.31 -4.12 3.72
C GLY A 61 -17.12 -3.16 2.56
N VAL A 62 -17.13 -1.89 2.92
CA VAL A 62 -16.72 -0.79 2.06
C VAL A 62 -15.57 -0.07 2.73
N ARG A 63 -14.64 0.44 1.90
CA ARG A 63 -13.48 1.21 2.39
C ARG A 63 -13.33 2.50 1.62
N PHE A 64 -12.81 3.50 2.32
CA PHE A 64 -12.34 4.76 1.76
C PHE A 64 -10.96 5.05 2.31
N ARG A 65 -10.02 5.36 1.43
CA ARG A 65 -8.64 5.69 1.80
C ARG A 65 -8.19 6.97 1.14
N SER A 66 -7.42 7.77 1.88
CA SER A 66 -6.59 8.82 1.32
C SER A 66 -5.17 8.29 1.22
N VAL A 67 -4.61 8.39 0.02
CA VAL A 67 -3.28 7.91 -0.34
C VAL A 67 -2.42 9.12 -0.66
N TRP A 68 -1.17 9.14 -0.23
CA TRP A 68 -0.25 10.20 -0.58
C TRP A 68 1.16 9.70 -0.81
N VAL A 69 1.85 10.38 -1.72
CA VAL A 69 3.28 10.19 -1.98
C VAL A 69 4.00 11.46 -1.57
N PRO A 70 4.73 11.48 -0.46
CA PRO A 70 5.55 12.63 -0.10
C PRO A 70 6.55 12.95 -1.22
N LYS A 71 6.81 14.23 -1.46
CA LYS A 71 7.83 14.69 -2.42
C LYS A 71 9.18 14.00 -2.18
N SER A 72 9.59 13.88 -0.92
CA SER A 72 10.84 13.23 -0.52
C SER A 72 10.94 11.75 -0.93
N VAL A 73 9.81 11.06 -1.08
CA VAL A 73 9.78 9.68 -1.58
C VAL A 73 10.01 9.65 -3.10
N LEU A 74 9.43 10.60 -3.84
CA LEU A 74 9.69 10.75 -5.27
C LEU A 74 11.15 11.12 -5.52
N GLU A 75 11.74 11.99 -4.71
CA GLU A 75 13.13 12.44 -4.81
C GLU A 75 14.17 11.38 -4.43
N VAL A 76 13.76 10.19 -3.95
CA VAL A 76 14.65 9.03 -3.88
C VAL A 76 14.98 8.53 -5.30
N PHE A 77 14.04 8.65 -6.23
CA PHE A 77 14.14 8.14 -7.62
C PHE A 77 14.44 9.24 -8.62
N LEU A 78 14.02 10.45 -8.32
CA LEU A 78 14.25 11.66 -9.12
C LEU A 78 15.30 12.54 -8.44
N GLU A 79 16.02 13.33 -9.22
CA GLU A 79 16.85 14.41 -8.69
C GLU A 79 15.96 15.52 -8.11
N ARG A 80 14.82 15.78 -8.79
CA ARG A 80 13.81 16.73 -8.35
C ARG A 80 12.42 16.30 -8.80
N ALA A 81 11.44 16.51 -7.93
CA ALA A 81 10.02 16.44 -8.24
C ALA A 81 9.38 17.81 -7.96
N ALA A 82 8.38 18.20 -8.73
CA ALA A 82 7.64 19.45 -8.51
C ALA A 82 6.89 19.45 -7.17
N GLY A 83 6.26 18.31 -6.82
CA GLY A 83 5.50 18.13 -5.61
C GLY A 83 5.33 16.65 -5.28
N GLY A 84 4.58 16.36 -4.21
CA GLY A 84 4.08 15.02 -3.94
C GLY A 84 2.83 14.73 -4.76
N ALA A 85 2.30 13.51 -4.61
CA ALA A 85 0.99 13.14 -5.14
C ALA A 85 0.04 12.82 -3.98
N GLN A 86 -1.23 13.16 -4.12
CA GLN A 86 -2.27 12.83 -3.14
C GLN A 86 -3.58 12.62 -3.86
N ASP A 87 -4.28 11.56 -3.46
CA ASP A 87 -5.66 11.36 -3.90
C ASP A 87 -6.38 10.37 -2.97
N TYR A 88 -7.47 9.81 -3.44
CA TYR A 88 -8.31 8.89 -2.67
C TYR A 88 -8.61 7.61 -3.44
N GLY A 89 -8.87 6.56 -2.67
CA GLY A 89 -9.34 5.26 -3.14
C GLY A 89 -10.66 4.87 -2.51
N VAL A 90 -11.47 4.16 -3.25
CA VAL A 90 -12.70 3.53 -2.79
C VAL A 90 -12.67 2.05 -3.10
N GLY A 91 -13.17 1.23 -2.19
CA GLY A 91 -13.11 -0.21 -2.37
C GLY A 91 -14.18 -0.99 -1.63
N VAL A 92 -14.19 -2.28 -1.91
CA VAL A 92 -15.02 -3.27 -1.24
C VAL A 92 -14.18 -4.41 -0.71
N ASP A 93 -14.62 -5.01 0.40
CA ASP A 93 -13.96 -6.10 1.07
C ASP A 93 -14.86 -7.30 1.25
N LEU A 94 -14.32 -8.46 1.01
CA LEU A 94 -14.88 -9.73 1.45
C LEU A 94 -14.02 -10.24 2.61
N THR A 95 -14.62 -10.44 3.76
CA THR A 95 -13.91 -10.80 4.98
C THR A 95 -14.39 -12.14 5.51
N ARG A 96 -13.45 -12.99 5.92
CA ARG A 96 -13.70 -14.20 6.70
C ARG A 96 -13.02 -14.03 8.06
N ARG A 97 -13.82 -14.08 9.13
CA ARG A 97 -13.33 -13.90 10.50
C ARG A 97 -13.51 -15.18 11.30
N ARG A 98 -12.51 -15.53 12.10
CA ARG A 98 -12.59 -16.59 13.12
C ARG A 98 -11.83 -16.13 14.37
N GLY A 99 -12.56 -15.87 15.43
CA GLY A 99 -12.00 -15.30 16.66
C GLY A 99 -11.34 -13.93 16.43
N THR A 100 -10.05 -13.84 16.74
CA THR A 100 -9.26 -12.61 16.58
C THR A 100 -8.62 -12.47 15.20
N THR A 101 -8.80 -13.43 14.32
CA THR A 101 -8.14 -13.47 13.01
C THR A 101 -9.14 -13.15 11.90
N GLU A 102 -8.73 -12.28 10.98
CA GLU A 102 -9.47 -11.96 9.74
C GLU A 102 -8.61 -12.24 8.52
N LEU A 103 -9.24 -12.85 7.51
CA LEU A 103 -8.74 -12.91 6.14
C LEU A 103 -9.61 -12.00 5.29
N GLN A 104 -9.01 -11.05 4.60
CA GLN A 104 -9.72 -10.06 3.82
C GLN A 104 -9.25 -10.10 2.36
N LEU A 105 -10.20 -10.22 1.44
CA LEU A 105 -10.00 -10.03 0.01
C LEU A 105 -10.57 -8.66 -0.36
N GLY A 106 -9.70 -7.74 -0.73
CA GLY A 106 -10.02 -6.35 -1.04
C GLY A 106 -9.93 -6.05 -2.52
N PHE A 107 -10.85 -5.24 -2.99
CA PHE A 107 -10.89 -4.67 -4.34
C PHE A 107 -10.98 -3.16 -4.17
N GLU A 108 -10.03 -2.43 -4.75
CA GLU A 108 -9.98 -0.97 -4.57
C GLU A 108 -9.62 -0.26 -5.87
N TYR A 109 -10.30 0.83 -6.12
CA TYR A 109 -10.04 1.72 -7.23
C TYR A 109 -9.51 3.05 -6.68
N GLU A 110 -8.36 3.47 -7.17
CA GLU A 110 -7.66 4.65 -6.72
C GLU A 110 -7.35 5.60 -7.85
N HIS A 111 -7.49 6.87 -7.55
CA HIS A 111 -6.95 7.95 -8.34
C HIS A 111 -5.58 8.33 -7.79
N ILE A 112 -4.70 8.85 -8.65
CA ILE A 112 -3.45 9.47 -8.23
C ILE A 112 -3.34 10.80 -8.95
N ASN A 113 -3.50 11.86 -8.20
CA ASN A 113 -3.28 13.20 -8.71
C ASN A 113 -1.83 13.59 -8.49
N VAL A 114 -1.06 13.57 -9.56
CA VAL A 114 0.32 14.03 -9.58
C VAL A 114 0.28 15.52 -9.87
N GLY A 115 0.89 16.31 -9.00
CA GLY A 115 1.00 17.77 -9.20
C GLY A 115 1.76 18.11 -10.49
N GLN A 116 1.21 19.05 -11.27
CA GLN A 116 1.88 19.58 -12.46
C GLN A 116 3.20 20.23 -12.08
N GLY A 117 4.25 20.05 -12.90
CA GLY A 117 5.51 20.75 -12.76
C GLY A 117 6.72 19.97 -13.25
N VAL A 118 7.90 20.51 -12.98
CA VAL A 118 9.17 20.00 -13.49
C VAL A 118 9.68 18.83 -12.66
N TRP A 119 9.93 17.71 -13.33
CA TRP A 119 10.65 16.55 -12.82
C TRP A 119 12.01 16.45 -13.51
N ILE A 120 13.05 16.13 -12.75
CA ILE A 120 14.42 15.92 -13.26
C ILE A 120 14.83 14.51 -12.86
N ASN A 121 15.27 13.73 -13.83
CA ASN A 121 15.68 12.35 -13.58
C ASN A 121 16.97 12.31 -12.78
N LYS A 122 17.20 11.20 -12.09
CA LYS A 122 18.38 11.04 -11.24
C LYS A 122 19.65 11.04 -12.09
N GLY A 123 20.54 11.98 -11.76
CA GLY A 123 21.82 12.15 -12.45
C GLY A 123 21.81 13.11 -13.63
N ASP A 124 20.64 13.68 -13.99
CA ASP A 124 20.56 14.72 -15.01
C ASP A 124 20.86 16.10 -14.41
N ASP A 125 21.52 16.95 -15.18
CA ASP A 125 21.83 18.34 -14.85
C ASP A 125 21.32 19.28 -15.95
N VAL A 126 20.21 19.95 -15.67
CA VAL A 126 19.58 20.85 -16.64
C VAL A 126 20.45 22.07 -16.95
N ALA A 127 21.39 22.44 -16.05
CA ALA A 127 22.36 23.53 -16.33
C ALA A 127 23.43 23.07 -17.32
N ALA A 128 23.70 21.77 -17.41
CA ALA A 128 24.59 21.18 -18.39
C ALA A 128 23.92 20.95 -19.76
N GLY A 129 22.61 21.12 -19.85
CA GLY A 129 21.83 20.94 -21.08
C GLY A 129 21.06 19.60 -21.15
N ASP A 130 20.96 18.86 -20.03
CA ASP A 130 20.11 17.68 -19.97
C ASP A 130 18.64 18.08 -20.00
N GLU A 131 17.80 17.15 -20.48
CA GLU A 131 16.35 17.36 -20.58
C GLU A 131 15.68 17.21 -19.21
N ALA A 132 14.61 17.96 -19.01
CA ALA A 132 13.68 17.78 -17.90
C ALA A 132 12.29 17.40 -18.40
N ASP A 133 11.54 16.69 -17.58
CA ASP A 133 10.17 16.32 -17.86
C ASP A 133 9.23 17.35 -17.23
N PHE A 134 8.43 18.04 -18.03
CA PHE A 134 7.34 18.84 -17.49
C PHE A 134 6.06 17.99 -17.42
N VAL A 135 5.79 17.49 -16.25
CA VAL A 135 4.65 16.59 -15.97
C VAL A 135 3.37 17.39 -15.95
N LEU A 136 2.35 16.86 -16.65
CA LEU A 136 1.03 17.46 -16.72
C LEU A 136 0.12 16.93 -15.63
N GLY A 137 -0.59 17.86 -14.98
CA GLY A 137 -1.70 17.49 -14.11
C GLY A 137 -2.93 17.01 -14.93
N PRO A 138 -3.89 16.35 -14.28
CA PRO A 138 -5.08 15.79 -14.96
C PRO A 138 -5.92 16.82 -15.70
N GLU A 139 -5.93 18.07 -15.21
CA GLU A 139 -6.69 19.15 -15.86
C GLU A 139 -6.05 19.60 -17.18
N ALA A 140 -4.74 19.49 -17.28
CA ALA A 140 -3.98 19.94 -18.44
C ALA A 140 -3.84 18.85 -19.51
N SER A 141 -3.61 17.61 -19.10
CA SER A 141 -3.48 16.47 -20.03
C SER A 141 -4.83 15.92 -20.49
N GLY A 142 -5.87 16.05 -19.67
CA GLY A 142 -7.14 15.32 -19.85
C GLY A 142 -7.05 13.84 -19.45
N HIS A 143 -5.85 13.34 -19.14
CA HIS A 143 -5.61 12.00 -18.67
C HIS A 143 -5.34 12.01 -17.17
N GLN A 144 -5.72 10.92 -16.49
CA GLN A 144 -5.51 10.76 -15.04
C GLN A 144 -4.94 9.39 -14.76
N LEU A 145 -3.87 9.35 -14.00
CA LEU A 145 -3.30 8.11 -13.49
C LEU A 145 -4.26 7.49 -12.47
N ARG A 146 -4.59 6.25 -12.67
CA ARG A 146 -5.48 5.46 -11.82
C ARG A 146 -4.97 4.04 -11.76
N TRP A 147 -5.40 3.32 -10.73
CA TRP A 147 -5.20 1.87 -10.70
C TRP A 147 -6.33 1.15 -9.98
N PHE A 148 -6.43 -0.12 -10.29
CA PHE A 148 -7.31 -1.04 -9.61
C PHE A 148 -6.45 -2.07 -8.88
N THR A 149 -6.71 -2.29 -7.60
CA THR A 149 -5.96 -3.27 -6.80
C THR A 149 -6.85 -4.41 -6.35
N ILE A 150 -6.26 -5.60 -6.35
CA ILE A 150 -6.81 -6.80 -5.73
C ILE A 150 -5.80 -7.23 -4.68
N GLU A 151 -6.22 -7.29 -3.41
CA GLU A 151 -5.32 -7.61 -2.30
C GLU A 151 -5.90 -8.66 -1.37
N PHE A 152 -5.02 -9.53 -0.89
CA PHE A 152 -5.34 -10.49 0.16
C PHE A 152 -4.58 -10.10 1.42
N THR A 153 -5.31 -9.85 2.51
CA THR A 153 -4.77 -9.32 3.76
C THR A 153 -5.12 -10.25 4.92
N PHE A 154 -4.11 -10.57 5.73
CA PHE A 154 -4.23 -11.27 6.98
C PHE A 154 -4.17 -10.26 8.12
N LEU A 155 -5.18 -10.24 8.98
CA LEU A 155 -5.33 -9.29 10.06
C LEU A 155 -5.60 -10.00 11.38
N ASN A 156 -5.06 -9.43 12.44
CA ASN A 156 -5.34 -9.82 13.81
C ASN A 156 -5.93 -8.66 14.61
N HIS A 157 -6.62 -9.01 15.68
CA HIS A 157 -7.22 -8.05 16.60
C HIS A 157 -6.68 -8.29 18.00
N ALA A 158 -6.23 -7.22 18.66
CA ALA A 158 -5.95 -7.18 20.08
C ALA A 158 -7.08 -6.41 20.77
N GLU A 159 -7.92 -7.09 21.52
CA GLU A 159 -9.08 -6.46 22.18
C GLU A 159 -8.62 -5.57 23.34
N ILE A 160 -9.02 -4.29 23.31
CA ILE A 160 -8.89 -3.36 24.43
C ILE A 160 -10.13 -3.46 25.31
N THR A 161 -11.30 -3.48 24.67
CA THR A 161 -12.61 -3.68 25.30
C THR A 161 -13.47 -4.53 24.36
N LYS A 162 -14.67 -4.94 24.84
CA LYS A 162 -15.64 -5.66 23.98
C LYS A 162 -16.03 -4.87 22.71
N ALA A 163 -15.97 -3.55 22.77
CA ALA A 163 -16.37 -2.66 21.69
C ALA A 163 -15.19 -2.11 20.87
N VAL A 164 -13.95 -2.19 21.37
CA VAL A 164 -12.77 -1.57 20.75
C VAL A 164 -11.60 -2.54 20.75
N ALA A 165 -10.98 -2.70 19.59
CA ALA A 165 -9.77 -3.50 19.40
C ALA A 165 -8.73 -2.75 18.57
N VAL A 166 -7.46 -3.08 18.77
CA VAL A 166 -6.39 -2.73 17.83
C VAL A 166 -6.41 -3.75 16.71
N ARG A 167 -6.46 -3.30 15.48
CA ARG A 167 -6.41 -4.13 14.27
C ARG A 167 -5.05 -3.95 13.60
N TYR A 168 -4.38 -5.05 13.29
CA TYR A 168 -3.05 -5.00 12.66
C TYR A 168 -2.81 -6.22 11.78
N GLY A 169 -1.97 -6.05 10.79
CA GLY A 169 -1.60 -7.14 9.90
C GLY A 169 -0.98 -6.66 8.60
N GLY A 170 -1.00 -7.52 7.61
CA GLY A 170 -0.44 -7.23 6.32
C GLY A 170 -0.89 -8.21 5.25
N GLY A 171 -0.54 -7.90 4.04
CA GLY A 171 -0.95 -8.71 2.90
C GLY A 171 -0.19 -8.39 1.63
N ILE A 172 -0.61 -9.07 0.58
CA ILE A 172 -0.06 -8.95 -0.75
C ILE A 172 -1.19 -8.85 -1.77
N GLY A 173 -0.88 -8.27 -2.92
CA GLY A 173 -1.85 -8.12 -3.99
C GLY A 173 -1.21 -7.75 -5.32
N LEU A 174 -2.08 -7.40 -6.25
CA LEU A 174 -1.71 -6.91 -7.58
C LEU A 174 -2.45 -5.60 -7.84
N GLY A 175 -1.73 -4.64 -8.39
CA GLY A 175 -2.29 -3.41 -8.94
C GLY A 175 -2.26 -3.45 -10.46
N ILE A 176 -3.34 -2.98 -11.09
CA ILE A 176 -3.49 -2.84 -12.53
C ILE A 176 -3.55 -1.34 -12.82
N VAL A 177 -2.59 -0.83 -13.59
CA VAL A 177 -2.55 0.58 -13.97
C VAL A 177 -3.59 0.86 -15.03
N LEU A 178 -4.37 1.90 -14.80
CA LEU A 178 -5.43 2.40 -15.69
C LEU A 178 -5.17 3.90 -15.92
N GLY A 179 -5.09 4.30 -17.18
CA GLY A 179 -4.80 5.69 -17.52
C GLY A 179 -3.31 5.97 -17.74
N GLU A 180 -2.98 7.22 -17.92
CA GLU A 180 -1.67 7.68 -18.39
C GLU A 180 -1.18 8.87 -17.57
N LEU A 181 0.11 9.08 -17.58
CA LEU A 181 0.77 10.26 -17.02
C LEU A 181 1.58 10.91 -18.13
N ASP A 182 1.14 12.07 -18.58
CA ASP A 182 1.72 12.78 -19.69
C ASP A 182 2.78 13.78 -19.24
N HIS A 183 3.80 13.97 -20.06
CA HIS A 183 4.84 14.96 -19.86
C HIS A 183 5.34 15.53 -21.19
N TYR A 184 5.98 16.69 -21.11
CA TYR A 184 6.79 17.24 -22.18
C TYR A 184 8.25 17.07 -21.84
N ASN A 185 9.06 16.56 -22.77
CA ASN A 185 10.51 16.66 -22.70
C ASN A 185 10.95 18.08 -23.05
N ILE A 186 11.69 18.73 -22.17
CA ILE A 186 12.11 20.13 -22.32
C ILE A 186 13.59 20.28 -22.11
N ILE A 187 14.25 20.92 -23.08
CA ILE A 187 15.60 21.46 -22.87
C ILE A 187 15.44 22.78 -22.15
N CYS A 188 15.94 22.86 -20.94
CA CYS A 188 15.81 24.03 -20.09
C CYS A 188 16.72 25.17 -20.53
N THR A 189 16.27 26.40 -20.30
CA THR A 189 17.08 27.61 -20.56
C THR A 189 17.20 28.42 -19.28
N ASN A 190 18.45 28.78 -18.92
CA ASN A 190 18.73 29.55 -17.71
C ASN A 190 18.15 28.92 -16.42
N ALA A 191 18.23 27.62 -16.32
CA ALA A 191 17.71 26.83 -15.19
C ALA A 191 18.83 26.05 -14.50
N THR A 192 18.55 25.62 -13.30
CA THR A 192 19.38 24.67 -12.53
C THR A 192 18.46 23.63 -11.86
N ASN A 193 19.00 22.49 -11.43
CA ASN A 193 18.23 21.48 -10.70
C ASN A 193 17.57 22.04 -9.43
N ALA A 194 18.20 23.03 -8.78
CA ALA A 194 17.64 23.68 -7.60
C ALA A 194 16.52 24.68 -7.94
N SER A 195 16.57 25.29 -9.12
CA SER A 195 15.61 26.30 -9.60
C SER A 195 15.30 26.06 -11.07
N PRO A 196 14.49 25.05 -11.42
CA PRO A 196 14.18 24.71 -12.79
C PRO A 196 13.20 25.69 -13.44
N GLU A 197 12.37 26.34 -12.68
CA GLU A 197 11.39 27.31 -13.18
C GLU A 197 11.95 28.71 -13.15
N PRO A 198 11.63 29.57 -14.17
CA PRO A 198 10.73 29.31 -15.31
C PRO A 198 11.39 28.61 -16.51
N GLY A 199 12.68 28.31 -16.46
CA GLY A 199 13.45 27.85 -17.61
C GLY A 199 13.07 26.49 -18.18
N CYS A 200 12.48 25.60 -17.37
CA CYS A 200 12.02 24.28 -17.75
C CYS A 200 10.49 24.18 -17.92
N VAL A 201 9.80 25.31 -18.01
CA VAL A 201 8.34 25.34 -18.26
C VAL A 201 8.08 25.49 -19.76
N PRO A 202 7.12 24.76 -20.33
CA PRO A 202 6.75 24.92 -21.74
C PRO A 202 6.39 26.36 -22.08
N PRO A 203 6.76 26.86 -23.27
CA PRO A 203 6.43 28.24 -23.69
C PRO A 203 4.93 28.51 -23.63
N SER A 204 4.61 29.76 -23.28
CA SER A 204 3.24 30.26 -23.10
C SER A 204 2.23 29.91 -24.22
N PRO A 205 2.59 29.84 -25.52
CA PRO A 205 1.65 29.43 -26.59
C PRO A 205 1.06 28.01 -26.45
N ARG A 206 1.62 27.18 -25.57
CA ARG A 206 1.13 25.83 -25.32
C ARG A 206 -0.03 25.76 -24.35
N PHE A 207 -0.26 26.84 -23.63
CA PHE A 207 -1.38 26.96 -22.73
C PHE A 207 -2.46 27.78 -23.44
N ASN A 208 -3.57 27.15 -23.81
CA ASN A 208 -4.71 27.94 -24.23
C ASN A 208 -5.33 28.64 -23.02
N GLY A 209 -6.19 29.62 -23.24
CA GLY A 209 -6.85 30.37 -22.18
C GLY A 209 -7.77 29.54 -21.25
N GLN A 210 -7.88 28.23 -21.46
CA GLN A 210 -8.65 27.29 -20.67
C GLN A 210 -7.75 26.34 -19.84
N GLY A 211 -6.44 26.57 -19.83
CA GLY A 211 -5.48 25.76 -19.12
C GLY A 211 -5.09 24.45 -19.84
N MET A 212 -5.53 24.24 -21.08
CA MET A 212 -5.10 23.10 -21.89
C MET A 212 -3.87 23.44 -22.72
N TYR A 213 -2.96 22.48 -22.84
CA TYR A 213 -1.80 22.59 -23.69
C TYR A 213 -2.18 22.52 -25.16
N THR A 214 -1.62 23.42 -25.98
CA THR A 214 -1.65 23.33 -27.43
C THR A 214 -0.36 22.72 -27.92
N GLU A 215 -0.39 22.05 -29.07
CA GLU A 215 0.81 21.50 -29.69
C GLU A 215 1.87 22.57 -29.86
N GLY A 216 3.06 22.24 -29.47
CA GLY A 216 4.25 23.08 -29.59
C GLY A 216 5.38 22.33 -30.28
N THR A 217 6.60 22.81 -30.11
CA THR A 217 7.78 22.17 -30.71
C THR A 217 8.27 20.96 -29.94
N GLU A 218 7.99 20.87 -28.63
CA GLU A 218 8.29 19.72 -27.80
C GLU A 218 7.19 18.66 -27.94
N THR A 219 7.60 17.43 -27.89
CA THR A 219 6.72 16.27 -28.03
C THR A 219 6.02 15.98 -26.71
N LEU A 220 4.70 15.81 -26.76
CA LEU A 220 3.95 15.25 -25.65
C LEU A 220 4.13 13.74 -25.65
N GLU A 221 4.58 13.21 -24.54
CA GLU A 221 4.81 11.78 -24.36
C GLU A 221 4.12 11.27 -23.10
N ALA A 222 3.66 10.03 -23.13
CA ALA A 222 3.15 9.34 -21.96
C ALA A 222 4.26 8.49 -21.33
N TYR A 223 4.37 8.50 -19.99
CA TYR A 223 5.29 7.60 -19.30
C TYR A 223 4.93 6.15 -19.55
N SER A 224 5.92 5.35 -19.90
CA SER A 224 5.76 3.90 -20.02
C SER A 224 5.69 3.25 -18.64
N LEU A 225 4.50 3.18 -18.07
CA LEU A 225 4.25 2.55 -16.79
C LEU A 225 4.01 1.05 -16.94
N PRO A 226 4.48 0.21 -16.00
CA PRO A 226 4.16 -1.22 -16.03
C PRO A 226 2.65 -1.40 -15.87
N PRO A 227 1.99 -2.19 -16.73
CA PRO A 227 0.53 -2.37 -16.68
C PRO A 227 0.06 -3.06 -15.40
N VAL A 228 0.94 -3.81 -14.74
CA VAL A 228 0.68 -4.52 -13.49
C VAL A 228 1.86 -4.36 -12.55
N PHE A 229 1.59 -4.16 -11.27
CA PHE A 229 2.61 -4.04 -10.23
C PHE A 229 2.22 -4.84 -8.96
N PRO A 230 3.20 -5.35 -8.19
CA PRO A 230 2.93 -6.00 -6.94
C PRO A 230 2.51 -4.97 -5.88
N VAL A 231 1.54 -5.35 -5.05
CA VAL A 231 1.10 -4.59 -3.89
C VAL A 231 1.49 -5.34 -2.63
N VAL A 232 2.13 -4.65 -1.71
CA VAL A 232 2.42 -5.15 -0.36
C VAL A 232 1.81 -4.17 0.63
N ASN A 233 1.03 -4.68 1.57
CA ASN A 233 0.40 -3.84 2.57
C ASN A 233 0.83 -4.22 4.00
N ALA A 234 0.87 -3.21 4.86
CA ALA A 234 0.97 -3.33 6.30
C ALA A 234 0.00 -2.33 6.92
N ILE A 235 -0.89 -2.82 7.77
CA ILE A 235 -2.02 -2.07 8.31
C ILE A 235 -1.94 -2.06 9.83
N LEU A 236 -2.20 -0.89 10.40
CA LEU A 236 -2.44 -0.70 11.82
C LEU A 236 -3.64 0.23 11.99
N GLY A 237 -4.55 -0.11 12.89
CA GLY A 237 -5.74 0.70 13.10
C GLY A 237 -6.50 0.36 14.37
N LEU A 238 -7.61 1.06 14.53
CA LEU A 238 -8.60 0.81 15.57
C LEU A 238 -9.86 0.27 14.92
N GLN A 239 -10.38 -0.82 15.49
CA GLN A 239 -11.68 -1.38 15.16
C GLN A 239 -12.67 -1.03 16.25
N ILE A 240 -13.79 -0.46 15.88
CA ILE A 240 -14.93 -0.19 16.73
C ILE A 240 -16.05 -1.14 16.33
N ARG A 241 -16.68 -1.78 17.31
CA ARG A 241 -17.79 -2.75 17.12
C ARG A 241 -19.07 -2.17 17.72
N PRO A 242 -19.84 -1.38 16.96
CA PRO A 242 -21.10 -0.81 17.46
C PRO A 242 -22.13 -1.89 17.77
N THR A 243 -22.12 -2.98 17.02
CA THR A 243 -22.95 -4.16 17.21
C THR A 243 -22.12 -5.43 17.01
N SER A 244 -22.69 -6.59 17.32
CA SER A 244 -22.05 -7.91 17.06
C SER A 244 -21.79 -8.18 15.58
N HIS A 245 -22.55 -7.55 14.69
CA HIS A 245 -22.53 -7.80 13.25
C HIS A 245 -21.91 -6.66 12.44
N MET A 246 -21.48 -5.57 13.08
CA MET A 246 -20.94 -4.41 12.37
C MET A 246 -19.61 -3.97 12.97
N THR A 247 -18.66 -3.65 12.10
CA THR A 247 -17.40 -3.04 12.47
C THR A 247 -17.15 -1.76 11.69
N ILE A 248 -16.51 -0.81 12.36
CA ILE A 248 -15.98 0.42 11.76
C ILE A 248 -14.49 0.41 12.09
N ASN A 249 -13.63 0.55 11.09
CA ASN A 249 -12.19 0.58 11.26
C ASN A 249 -11.67 1.96 10.85
N ILE A 250 -10.77 2.51 11.65
CA ILE A 250 -9.95 3.67 11.32
C ILE A 250 -8.53 3.15 11.23
N GLU A 251 -7.95 3.19 10.06
CA GLU A 251 -6.69 2.51 9.78
C GLU A 251 -5.72 3.38 9.02
N GLY A 252 -4.45 3.09 9.19
CA GLY A 252 -3.38 3.66 8.40
C GLY A 252 -2.28 2.63 8.19
N GLY A 253 -1.38 2.95 7.30
CA GLY A 253 -0.32 2.02 6.99
C GLY A 253 0.40 2.36 5.69
N ILE A 254 1.04 1.34 5.17
CA ILE A 254 1.71 1.38 3.88
C ILE A 254 1.09 0.28 3.01
N ARG A 255 0.63 0.66 1.82
CA ARG A 255 0.18 -0.25 0.78
C ARG A 255 0.81 0.19 -0.54
N THR A 256 2.07 -0.23 -0.77
CA THR A 256 2.93 0.37 -1.79
C THR A 256 3.19 1.85 -1.50
N LEU A 257 2.14 2.61 -1.17
CA LEU A 257 2.15 4.02 -0.76
C LEU A 257 1.55 4.17 0.66
N PRO A 258 1.95 5.20 1.43
CA PRO A 258 1.32 5.55 2.69
C PRO A 258 -0.16 5.89 2.50
N PHE A 259 -0.99 5.45 3.43
CA PHE A 259 -2.42 5.77 3.43
C PHE A 259 -2.97 5.96 4.85
N VAL A 260 -4.08 6.67 4.93
CA VAL A 260 -5.03 6.63 6.05
C VAL A 260 -6.43 6.41 5.49
N GLY A 261 -7.29 5.73 6.25
CA GLY A 261 -8.61 5.42 5.76
C GLY A 261 -9.58 4.98 6.83
N VAL A 262 -10.79 4.79 6.38
CA VAL A 262 -11.88 4.22 7.15
C VAL A 262 -12.52 3.09 6.36
N SER A 263 -12.94 2.05 7.07
CA SER A 263 -13.74 0.98 6.47
C SER A 263 -14.88 0.59 7.39
N SER A 264 -15.93 0.06 6.82
CA SER A 264 -17.07 -0.47 7.57
C SER A 264 -17.47 -1.81 6.97
N SER A 265 -17.71 -2.80 7.84
CA SER A 265 -18.08 -4.15 7.41
C SER A 265 -19.27 -4.66 8.21
N VAL A 266 -20.11 -5.44 7.53
CA VAL A 266 -21.24 -6.16 8.13
C VAL A 266 -20.96 -7.65 8.04
N PHE A 267 -21.13 -8.37 9.15
CA PHE A 267 -20.88 -9.81 9.30
C PHE A 267 -22.20 -10.57 9.48
N PHE A 268 -22.23 -11.79 8.98
CA PHE A 268 -23.36 -12.71 9.01
C PHE A 268 -22.90 -14.17 9.16
#